data_f2b3fdd1a8f0a4554329f75de8848490
#
_entry.id   f2b3fdd1a8f0a4554329f75de8848490
#
_cell.length_a   1.000
_cell.length_b   1.000
_cell.length_c   1.000
_cell.angle_alpha   90.00
_cell.angle_beta   90.00
_cell.angle_gamma   90.00
#
_symmetry.space_group_name_H-M   'P 1'
#
loop_
_entity.id
_entity.type
_entity.pdbx_description
1 polymer ?
#
loop_
_entity_poly.entity_id
_entity_poly.type
_entity_poly.pdbx_seq_one_letter_code
_entity_poly.pdbx_strand_id
1 'polypeptide(L)'
;MLELAGFLFPGVGLAGGAVLKGRVKHAGKKLAKKATPVGLALGAVDLVKNPWTVAVNRANKTAMALAAIVQRSNLESVVLVGHSLGGRVMLNLATALAGTAGTENVVRVEAVHLLGAAIGQDAKWDSLGEALSGVVHNYHSYNDWVLGYLYPAAMGGRKAIGFEGLDASFAVNHDVSEAVKSHSAYYENVELISAVSG
;
A
#
# COMPACT_ATOMS: atom_id res chain seq x y z
N MET A 1 2.97 -8.87 -22.77
CA MET A 1 3.05 -8.69 -21.32
C MET A 1 3.04 -7.19 -21.05
N LEU A 2 2.02 -6.67 -20.42
CA LEU A 2 1.93 -5.25 -20.06
C LEU A 2 2.22 -5.16 -18.57
N GLU A 3 3.31 -4.50 -18.23
CA GLU A 3 3.68 -4.20 -16.86
C GLU A 3 2.93 -2.93 -16.44
N LEU A 4 1.85 -3.09 -15.67
CA LEU A 4 1.17 -1.97 -15.03
C LEU A 4 1.94 -1.60 -13.76
N ALA A 5 3.04 -0.87 -13.93
CA ALA A 5 3.67 -0.19 -12.83
C ALA A 5 2.71 0.88 -12.32
N GLY A 6 2.22 0.69 -11.08
CA GLY A 6 1.36 1.65 -10.43
C GLY A 6 2.08 2.96 -10.15
N PHE A 7 2.31 3.74 -11.19
CA PHE A 7 2.78 5.12 -11.15
C PHE A 7 1.61 6.01 -10.72
N LEU A 8 1.37 6.10 -9.43
CA LEU A 8 0.41 7.08 -8.94
C LEU A 8 0.90 7.64 -7.63
N PHE A 9 1.59 8.68 -7.78
CA PHE A 9 1.58 10.00 -7.12
C PHE A 9 2.94 10.67 -7.26
N PRO A 10 3.23 11.28 -8.43
CA PRO A 10 4.11 12.44 -8.41
C PRO A 10 3.25 13.60 -7.91
N GLY A 11 3.45 14.05 -6.69
CA GLY A 11 2.80 15.28 -6.30
C GLY A 11 2.22 15.38 -4.90
N VAL A 12 2.53 14.45 -3.98
CA VAL A 12 2.58 14.82 -2.57
C VAL A 12 4.02 15.28 -2.27
N GLY A 13 4.55 16.04 -3.21
CA GLY A 13 5.74 16.83 -3.01
C GLY A 13 5.44 17.87 -1.94
N LEU A 14 6.40 18.10 -1.11
CA LEU A 14 6.61 19.07 -0.03
C LEU A 14 5.86 20.43 -0.08
N ALA A 15 5.02 20.72 -1.05
CA ALA A 15 4.10 21.86 -1.05
C ALA A 15 3.04 21.78 0.08
N GLY A 16 2.72 20.57 0.56
CA GLY A 16 1.92 20.36 1.76
C GLY A 16 2.59 20.83 3.05
N GLY A 17 3.93 20.89 3.08
CA GLY A 17 4.68 21.30 4.27
C GLY A 17 4.47 22.76 4.68
N ALA A 18 4.29 23.65 3.73
CA ALA A 18 4.07 25.09 4.02
C ALA A 18 2.63 25.36 4.50
N VAL A 19 1.64 24.66 3.92
CA VAL A 19 0.23 24.78 4.32
C VAL A 19 -0.01 24.10 5.67
N LEU A 20 0.65 22.96 5.93
CA LEU A 20 0.64 22.31 7.25
C LEU A 20 1.30 23.18 8.32
N LYS A 21 2.44 23.84 8.03
CA LYS A 21 3.10 24.77 8.98
C LYS A 21 2.20 25.95 9.36
N GLY A 22 1.43 26.49 8.42
CA GLY A 22 0.49 27.58 8.70
C GLY A 22 -0.69 27.16 9.57
N ARG A 23 -1.31 26.00 9.28
CA ARG A 23 -2.44 25.46 10.05
C ARG A 23 -2.01 24.95 11.43
N VAL A 24 -0.85 24.33 11.55
CA VAL A 24 -0.29 23.88 12.83
C VAL A 24 0.03 25.06 13.75
N LYS A 25 0.53 26.21 13.24
CA LYS A 25 0.74 27.41 14.06
C LYS A 25 -0.55 27.99 14.62
N HIS A 26 -1.67 27.96 13.90
CA HIS A 26 -2.95 28.48 14.38
C HIS A 26 -3.68 27.48 15.30
N ALA A 27 -3.62 26.20 15.03
CA ALA A 27 -4.15 25.16 15.91
C ALA A 27 -3.33 25.05 17.20
N GLY A 28 -2.01 25.13 17.13
CA GLY A 28 -1.12 25.09 18.28
C GLY A 28 -1.37 26.18 19.30
N LYS A 29 -1.70 27.41 18.88
CA LYS A 29 -2.04 28.51 19.80
C LYS A 29 -3.38 28.34 20.55
N LYS A 30 -4.35 27.65 19.97
CA LYS A 30 -5.61 27.29 20.65
C LYS A 30 -5.48 26.05 21.53
N LEU A 31 -4.63 25.11 21.18
CA LEU A 31 -4.36 23.88 21.95
C LEU A 31 -3.47 24.15 23.18
N ALA A 32 -2.52 25.08 23.08
CA ALA A 32 -1.59 25.37 24.17
C ALA A 32 -2.29 25.92 25.44
N LYS A 33 -3.53 26.41 25.36
CA LYS A 33 -4.31 26.87 26.52
C LYS A 33 -5.10 25.78 27.26
N LYS A 34 -5.19 24.55 26.73
CA LYS A 34 -5.92 23.40 27.34
C LYS A 34 -5.22 22.05 27.24
N ALA A 35 -3.94 22.00 26.87
CA ALA A 35 -3.28 20.76 26.56
C ALA A 35 -2.64 20.12 27.80
N THR A 36 -3.28 19.10 28.32
CA THR A 36 -2.58 18.02 29.01
C THR A 36 -1.66 17.28 28.00
N PRO A 37 -0.53 16.67 28.43
CA PRO A 37 0.35 15.89 27.54
C PRO A 37 -0.41 14.82 26.73
N VAL A 38 -1.47 14.26 27.30
CA VAL A 38 -2.37 13.28 26.67
C VAL A 38 -3.20 13.93 25.54
N GLY A 39 -3.68 15.15 25.72
CA GLY A 39 -4.46 15.85 24.69
C GLY A 39 -3.62 16.28 23.47
N LEU A 40 -2.33 16.56 23.67
CA LEU A 40 -1.39 16.81 22.59
C LEU A 40 -1.07 15.57 21.78
N ALA A 41 -0.89 14.43 22.46
CA ALA A 41 -0.67 13.13 21.81
C ALA A 41 -1.89 12.70 20.98
N LEU A 42 -3.11 12.82 21.53
CA LEU A 42 -4.36 12.50 20.83
C LEU A 42 -4.59 13.42 19.62
N GLY A 43 -4.31 14.73 19.75
CA GLY A 43 -4.41 15.67 18.63
C GLY A 43 -3.43 15.39 17.49
N ALA A 44 -2.22 14.90 17.80
CA ALA A 44 -1.25 14.49 16.78
C ALA A 44 -1.73 13.24 16.03
N VAL A 45 -2.33 12.27 16.72
CA VAL A 45 -2.90 11.05 16.11
C VAL A 45 -4.04 11.40 15.14
N ASP A 46 -4.93 12.34 15.50
CA ASP A 46 -6.03 12.76 14.62
C ASP A 46 -5.54 13.48 13.37
N LEU A 47 -4.43 14.21 13.45
CA LEU A 47 -3.81 14.87 12.30
C LEU A 47 -3.24 13.87 11.28
N VAL A 48 -2.86 12.67 11.71
CA VAL A 48 -2.36 11.60 10.83
C VAL A 48 -3.50 10.72 10.33
N LYS A 49 -4.45 10.35 11.18
CA LYS A 49 -5.55 9.44 10.84
C LYS A 49 -6.43 9.94 9.71
N ASN A 50 -6.81 11.21 9.72
CA ASN A 50 -7.78 11.75 8.78
C ASN A 50 -7.24 11.79 7.33
N PRO A 51 -6.04 12.35 7.03
CA PRO A 51 -5.43 12.27 5.72
C PRO A 51 -5.18 10.82 5.26
N TRP A 52 -4.77 9.94 6.17
CA TRP A 52 -4.56 8.53 5.89
C TRP A 52 -5.84 7.81 5.46
N THR A 53 -6.93 7.99 6.18
CA THR A 53 -8.24 7.42 5.84
C THR A 53 -8.70 7.88 4.44
N VAL A 54 -8.52 9.15 4.11
CA VAL A 54 -8.84 9.68 2.77
C VAL A 54 -7.97 9.01 1.71
N ALA A 55 -6.67 8.84 1.96
CA ALA A 55 -5.74 8.21 1.02
C ALA A 55 -6.09 6.72 0.80
N VAL A 56 -6.40 5.97 1.86
CA VAL A 56 -6.88 4.58 1.78
C VAL A 56 -8.16 4.46 0.97
N ASN A 57 -9.14 5.33 1.21
CA ASN A 57 -10.41 5.33 0.46
C ASN A 57 -10.18 5.65 -1.03
N ARG A 58 -9.26 6.54 -1.35
CA ARG A 58 -8.88 6.82 -2.74
C ARG A 58 -8.21 5.62 -3.38
N ALA A 59 -7.28 4.96 -2.69
CA ALA A 59 -6.63 3.74 -3.16
C ALA A 59 -7.66 2.66 -3.52
N ASN A 60 -8.64 2.42 -2.64
CA ASN A 60 -9.70 1.44 -2.89
C ASN A 60 -10.54 1.79 -4.15
N LYS A 61 -10.93 3.07 -4.32
CA LYS A 61 -11.67 3.52 -5.51
C LYS A 61 -10.84 3.40 -6.78
N THR A 62 -9.55 3.72 -6.71
CA THR A 62 -8.60 3.58 -7.83
C THR A 62 -8.51 2.13 -8.28
N ALA A 63 -8.43 1.18 -7.35
CA ALA A 63 -8.39 -0.24 -7.67
C ALA A 63 -9.62 -0.69 -8.47
N MET A 64 -10.82 -0.27 -8.06
CA MET A 64 -12.06 -0.61 -8.76
C MET A 64 -12.12 -0.01 -10.17
N ALA A 65 -11.64 1.23 -10.34
CA ALA A 65 -11.55 1.86 -11.65
C ALA A 65 -10.55 1.13 -12.57
N LEU A 66 -9.38 0.76 -12.04
CA LEU A 66 -8.39 -0.04 -12.77
C LEU A 66 -8.92 -1.42 -13.14
N ALA A 67 -9.65 -2.09 -12.24
CA ALA A 67 -10.27 -3.37 -12.55
C ALA A 67 -11.22 -3.27 -13.75
N ALA A 68 -12.06 -2.23 -13.78
CA ALA A 68 -12.97 -2.00 -14.89
C ALA A 68 -12.24 -1.71 -16.21
N ILE A 69 -11.07 -1.06 -16.17
CA ILE A 69 -10.23 -0.81 -17.36
C ILE A 69 -9.58 -2.11 -17.84
N VAL A 70 -8.95 -2.84 -16.92
CA VAL A 70 -8.25 -4.09 -17.24
C VAL A 70 -9.20 -5.14 -17.79
N GLN A 71 -10.39 -5.29 -17.21
CA GLN A 71 -11.42 -6.22 -17.70
C GLN A 71 -11.94 -5.88 -19.10
N ARG A 72 -11.89 -4.61 -19.51
CA ARG A 72 -12.29 -4.16 -20.86
C ARG A 72 -11.12 -4.16 -21.84
N SER A 73 -9.92 -4.42 -21.37
CA SER A 73 -8.76 -4.57 -22.25
C SER A 73 -8.72 -5.98 -22.84
N ASN A 74 -8.01 -6.14 -23.94
CA ASN A 74 -7.78 -7.46 -24.55
C ASN A 74 -6.55 -8.14 -23.96
N LEU A 75 -6.27 -7.92 -22.66
CA LEU A 75 -5.15 -8.54 -21.97
C LEU A 75 -5.53 -9.94 -21.49
N GLU A 76 -4.68 -10.90 -21.75
CA GLU A 76 -4.83 -12.27 -21.25
C GLU A 76 -4.34 -12.40 -19.81
N SER A 77 -3.26 -11.65 -19.48
CA SER A 77 -2.66 -11.68 -18.15
C SER A 77 -1.97 -10.39 -17.79
N VAL A 78 -1.76 -10.18 -16.48
CA VAL A 78 -1.09 -9.01 -15.91
C VAL A 78 -0.17 -9.42 -14.75
N VAL A 79 0.92 -8.68 -14.61
CA VAL A 79 1.74 -8.63 -13.39
C VAL A 79 1.45 -7.31 -12.69
N LEU A 80 1.15 -7.34 -11.41
CA LEU A 80 0.77 -6.18 -10.62
C LEU A 80 1.92 -5.78 -9.70
N VAL A 81 2.35 -4.53 -9.79
CA VAL A 81 3.43 -3.99 -8.95
C VAL A 81 2.94 -2.75 -8.22
N GLY A 82 3.08 -2.71 -6.90
CA GLY A 82 2.63 -1.58 -6.11
C GLY A 82 3.51 -1.26 -4.90
N HIS A 83 3.84 0.02 -4.74
CA HIS A 83 4.59 0.53 -3.59
C HIS A 83 3.66 1.23 -2.60
N SER A 84 3.87 1.02 -1.31
CA SER A 84 3.15 1.71 -0.23
C SER A 84 1.61 1.55 -0.36
N LEU A 85 0.86 2.63 -0.48
CA LEU A 85 -0.58 2.61 -0.77
C LEU A 85 -0.90 2.08 -2.17
N GLY A 86 0.05 2.15 -3.13
CA GLY A 86 -0.06 1.48 -4.42
C GLY A 86 -0.14 -0.03 -4.29
N GLY A 87 0.54 -0.63 -3.29
CA GLY A 87 0.38 -2.03 -2.95
C GLY A 87 -1.07 -2.39 -2.59
N ARG A 88 -1.75 -1.53 -1.83
CA ARG A 88 -3.19 -1.69 -1.53
C ARG A 88 -4.06 -1.61 -2.80
N VAL A 89 -3.72 -0.72 -3.73
CA VAL A 89 -4.41 -0.64 -5.03
C VAL A 89 -4.25 -1.96 -5.78
N MET A 90 -3.03 -2.49 -5.87
CA MET A 90 -2.74 -3.74 -6.60
C MET A 90 -3.42 -4.95 -5.93
N LEU A 91 -3.41 -5.03 -4.61
CA LEU A 91 -4.13 -6.07 -3.87
C LEU A 91 -5.62 -6.08 -4.18
N ASN A 92 -6.27 -4.92 -4.08
CA ASN A 92 -7.70 -4.81 -4.35
C ASN A 92 -8.04 -5.04 -5.83
N LEU A 93 -7.15 -4.63 -6.74
CA LEU A 93 -7.26 -4.92 -8.17
C LEU A 93 -7.18 -6.42 -8.43
N ALA A 94 -6.19 -7.10 -7.86
CA ALA A 94 -6.05 -8.55 -7.98
C ALA A 94 -7.31 -9.28 -7.47
N THR A 95 -7.82 -8.88 -6.30
CA THR A 95 -9.05 -9.43 -5.73
C THR A 95 -10.27 -9.21 -6.64
N ALA A 96 -10.38 -8.01 -7.23
CA ALA A 96 -11.49 -7.70 -8.14
C ALA A 96 -11.40 -8.50 -9.45
N LEU A 97 -10.21 -8.68 -10.02
CA LEU A 97 -10.00 -9.50 -11.22
C LEU A 97 -10.27 -10.98 -10.94
N ALA A 98 -9.83 -11.48 -9.80
CA ALA A 98 -10.09 -12.85 -9.37
C ALA A 98 -11.59 -13.17 -9.22
N GLY A 99 -12.38 -12.20 -8.76
CA GLY A 99 -13.84 -12.32 -8.64
C GLY A 99 -14.58 -12.43 -9.98
N THR A 100 -13.89 -12.29 -11.12
CA THR A 100 -14.44 -12.48 -12.48
C THR A 100 -14.17 -13.86 -13.07
N ALA A 101 -13.63 -14.78 -12.29
CA ALA A 101 -13.44 -16.15 -12.71
C ALA A 101 -14.78 -16.75 -13.19
N GLY A 102 -14.79 -17.28 -14.43
CA GLY A 102 -16.00 -17.81 -15.05
C GLY A 102 -16.77 -16.84 -15.95
N THR A 103 -16.33 -15.60 -16.13
CA THR A 103 -16.86 -14.65 -17.14
C THR A 103 -16.09 -14.79 -18.47
N GLU A 104 -16.62 -14.22 -19.56
CA GLU A 104 -15.99 -14.29 -20.89
C GLU A 104 -14.64 -13.58 -20.98
N ASN A 105 -14.38 -12.58 -20.10
CA ASN A 105 -13.17 -11.77 -20.09
C ASN A 105 -12.37 -11.96 -18.79
N VAL A 106 -11.80 -13.14 -18.60
CA VAL A 106 -10.93 -13.43 -17.46
C VAL A 106 -9.51 -12.94 -17.75
N VAL A 107 -9.05 -11.93 -17.00
CA VAL A 107 -7.65 -11.53 -17.02
C VAL A 107 -6.92 -12.22 -15.87
N ARG A 108 -5.94 -13.05 -16.21
CA ARG A 108 -5.15 -13.81 -15.22
C ARG A 108 -4.13 -12.89 -14.53
N VAL A 109 -4.06 -12.95 -13.21
CA VAL A 109 -3.01 -12.28 -12.43
C VAL A 109 -1.86 -13.27 -12.24
N GLU A 110 -0.74 -13.05 -12.91
CA GLU A 110 0.44 -13.95 -12.89
C GLU A 110 1.26 -13.77 -11.63
N ALA A 111 1.44 -12.51 -11.19
CA ALA A 111 2.12 -12.19 -9.94
C ALA A 111 1.65 -10.84 -9.38
N VAL A 112 1.79 -10.69 -8.06
CA VAL A 112 1.59 -9.42 -7.36
C VAL A 112 2.84 -9.10 -6.57
N HIS A 113 3.51 -7.99 -6.90
CA HIS A 113 4.69 -7.50 -6.20
C HIS A 113 4.31 -6.32 -5.30
N LEU A 114 4.49 -6.49 -4.00
CA LEU A 114 4.15 -5.53 -2.96
C LEU A 114 5.43 -4.97 -2.33
N LEU A 115 5.81 -3.74 -2.69
CA LEU A 115 7.02 -3.09 -2.21
C LEU A 115 6.66 -2.15 -1.05
N GLY A 116 7.15 -2.45 0.16
CA GLY A 116 6.84 -1.62 1.32
C GLY A 116 5.34 -1.33 1.45
N ALA A 117 4.51 -2.36 1.34
CA ALA A 117 3.07 -2.16 1.20
C ALA A 117 2.41 -1.70 2.50
N ALA A 118 1.61 -0.63 2.39
CA ALA A 118 0.83 -0.06 3.49
C ALA A 118 -0.50 -0.81 3.68
N ILE A 119 -0.39 -2.11 3.98
CA ILE A 119 -1.49 -3.04 4.17
C ILE A 119 -1.28 -3.76 5.50
N GLY A 120 -2.35 -3.99 6.27
CA GLY A 120 -2.25 -4.72 7.53
C GLY A 120 -2.27 -6.23 7.34
N GLN A 121 -1.75 -6.96 8.34
CA GLN A 121 -1.86 -8.42 8.43
C GLN A 121 -3.32 -8.89 8.45
N ASP A 122 -4.23 -8.04 8.92
CA ASP A 122 -5.66 -8.30 9.05
C ASP A 122 -6.47 -8.03 7.78
N ALA A 123 -5.83 -7.80 6.64
CA ALA A 123 -6.52 -7.72 5.36
C ALA A 123 -7.13 -9.10 4.97
N LYS A 124 -8.06 -9.09 4.02
CA LYS A 124 -8.73 -10.33 3.58
C LYS A 124 -7.83 -11.15 2.66
N TRP A 125 -6.76 -11.67 3.23
CA TRP A 125 -5.74 -12.43 2.50
C TRP A 125 -6.24 -13.79 2.01
N ASP A 126 -7.08 -14.49 2.79
CA ASP A 126 -7.58 -15.82 2.44
C ASP A 126 -8.33 -15.80 1.12
N SER A 127 -9.25 -14.83 0.94
CA SER A 127 -10.00 -14.68 -0.31
C SER A 127 -9.13 -14.32 -1.51
N LEU A 128 -7.96 -13.74 -1.30
CA LEU A 128 -6.99 -13.50 -2.35
C LEU A 128 -6.24 -14.78 -2.71
N GLY A 129 -5.76 -15.55 -1.72
CA GLY A 129 -5.01 -16.79 -1.93
C GLY A 129 -5.80 -17.84 -2.72
N GLU A 130 -7.11 -17.94 -2.46
CA GLU A 130 -8.01 -18.83 -3.21
C GLU A 130 -8.24 -18.36 -4.67
N ALA A 131 -8.16 -17.07 -4.91
CA ALA A 131 -8.53 -16.44 -6.17
C ALA A 131 -7.34 -16.16 -7.11
N LEU A 132 -6.11 -16.16 -6.58
CA LEU A 132 -4.89 -15.94 -7.37
C LEU A 132 -4.42 -17.24 -8.02
N SER A 133 -4.15 -17.18 -9.32
CA SER A 133 -3.40 -18.21 -10.04
C SER A 133 -1.87 -18.04 -9.90
N GLY A 134 -1.43 -16.92 -9.37
CA GLY A 134 -0.03 -16.52 -9.24
C GLY A 134 0.45 -16.36 -7.80
N VAL A 135 1.66 -15.88 -7.63
CA VAL A 135 2.34 -15.71 -6.36
C VAL A 135 2.30 -14.25 -5.92
N VAL A 136 2.13 -14.01 -4.61
CA VAL A 136 2.33 -12.69 -4.00
C VAL A 136 3.76 -12.60 -3.48
N HIS A 137 4.54 -11.67 -4.03
CA HIS A 137 5.87 -11.33 -3.54
C HIS A 137 5.78 -10.08 -2.67
N ASN A 138 6.06 -10.21 -1.39
CA ASN A 138 6.05 -9.09 -0.45
C ASN A 138 7.48 -8.70 -0.08
N TYR A 139 7.91 -7.52 -0.51
CA TYR A 139 9.21 -6.94 -0.22
C TYR A 139 9.06 -6.01 0.97
N HIS A 140 9.65 -6.39 2.11
CA HIS A 140 9.54 -5.64 3.37
C HIS A 140 10.91 -5.17 3.87
N SER A 141 10.91 -4.06 4.62
CA SER A 141 12.11 -3.52 5.24
C SER A 141 11.83 -3.00 6.65
N TYR A 142 12.59 -3.49 7.63
CA TYR A 142 12.58 -2.98 9.00
C TYR A 142 13.15 -1.56 9.15
N ASN A 143 13.76 -1.01 8.08
CA ASN A 143 14.23 0.37 8.04
C ASN A 143 13.17 1.35 7.54
N ASP A 144 12.00 0.86 7.17
CA ASP A 144 10.88 1.68 6.70
C ASP A 144 10.15 2.33 7.88
N TRP A 145 10.64 3.49 8.32
CA TRP A 145 10.05 4.22 9.44
C TRP A 145 8.61 4.70 9.20
N VAL A 146 8.20 4.89 7.95
CA VAL A 146 6.81 5.25 7.61
C VAL A 146 5.88 4.11 7.99
N LEU A 147 6.24 2.89 7.62
CA LEU A 147 5.46 1.69 7.94
C LEU A 147 5.64 1.22 9.37
N GLY A 148 6.81 1.46 9.98
CA GLY A 148 7.09 1.11 11.36
C GLY A 148 6.45 2.02 12.41
N TYR A 149 6.25 3.32 12.09
CA TYR A 149 5.76 4.30 13.05
C TYR A 149 4.51 5.05 12.61
N LEU A 150 4.47 5.62 11.39
CA LEU A 150 3.32 6.42 10.96
C LEU A 150 2.11 5.54 10.62
N TYR A 151 2.33 4.40 10.01
CA TYR A 151 1.26 3.46 9.70
C TYR A 151 0.56 2.95 10.96
N PRO A 152 1.25 2.43 12.00
CA PRO A 152 0.60 2.03 13.24
C PRO A 152 -0.13 3.17 13.93
N ALA A 153 0.45 4.38 13.95
CA ALA A 153 -0.21 5.55 14.53
C ALA A 153 -1.54 5.89 13.83
N ALA A 154 -1.58 5.75 12.49
CA ALA A 154 -2.79 5.97 11.71
C ALA A 154 -3.81 4.82 11.82
N MET A 155 -3.33 3.59 11.99
CA MET A 155 -4.13 2.36 11.93
C MET A 155 -4.41 1.74 13.31
N GLY A 156 -4.24 2.51 14.39
CA GLY A 156 -4.57 2.05 15.74
C GLY A 156 -3.67 0.94 16.28
N GLY A 157 -2.38 1.00 15.98
CA GLY A 157 -1.36 0.05 16.42
C GLY A 157 -1.17 -1.17 15.52
N ARG A 158 -1.90 -1.26 14.40
CA ARG A 158 -1.75 -2.35 13.44
C ARG A 158 -0.42 -2.26 12.71
N LYS A 159 0.18 -3.39 12.42
CA LYS A 159 1.44 -3.47 11.70
C LYS A 159 1.22 -3.63 10.20
N ALA A 160 2.14 -3.08 9.40
CA ALA A 160 2.11 -3.19 7.95
C ALA A 160 2.95 -4.38 7.49
N ILE A 161 2.46 -5.12 6.49
CA ILE A 161 3.22 -6.24 5.88
C ILE A 161 4.51 -5.79 5.19
N GLY A 162 4.55 -4.55 4.71
CA GLY A 162 5.76 -3.97 4.13
C GLY A 162 6.83 -3.60 5.16
N PHE A 163 6.54 -3.73 6.47
CA PHE A 163 7.52 -3.53 7.55
C PHE A 163 8.05 -4.86 8.10
N GLU A 164 7.19 -5.84 8.38
CA GLU A 164 7.58 -7.08 9.09
C GLU A 164 7.30 -8.38 8.31
N GLY A 165 6.86 -8.28 7.06
CA GLY A 165 6.47 -9.44 6.25
C GLY A 165 4.98 -9.74 6.34
N LEU A 166 4.50 -10.69 5.54
CA LEU A 166 3.13 -11.19 5.49
C LEU A 166 3.10 -12.64 5.97
N ASP A 167 2.30 -12.93 6.97
CA ASP A 167 2.07 -14.30 7.45
C ASP A 167 0.93 -14.95 6.66
N ALA A 168 1.26 -15.47 5.48
CA ALA A 168 0.31 -16.18 4.61
C ALA A 168 1.06 -17.18 3.73
N SER A 169 0.54 -18.40 3.63
CA SER A 169 1.19 -19.51 2.92
C SER A 169 1.33 -19.34 1.41
N PHE A 170 0.50 -18.48 0.79
CA PHE A 170 0.53 -18.16 -0.63
C PHE A 170 1.47 -16.99 -0.98
N ALA A 171 2.12 -16.39 0.03
CA ALA A 171 3.00 -15.26 -0.16
C ALA A 171 4.47 -15.65 0.07
N VAL A 172 5.34 -15.07 -0.73
CA VAL A 172 6.80 -15.15 -0.56
C VAL A 172 7.29 -13.81 -0.04
N ASN A 173 7.86 -13.82 1.18
CA ASN A 173 8.45 -12.62 1.77
C ASN A 173 9.92 -12.48 1.37
N HIS A 174 10.30 -11.26 1.01
CA HIS A 174 11.66 -10.85 0.71
C HIS A 174 12.06 -9.76 1.70
N ASP A 175 12.95 -10.09 2.64
CA ASP A 175 13.56 -9.09 3.51
C ASP A 175 14.61 -8.30 2.70
N VAL A 176 14.28 -7.07 2.38
CA VAL A 176 15.14 -6.14 1.63
C VAL A 176 15.75 -5.06 2.52
N SER A 177 15.75 -5.26 3.84
CA SER A 177 16.23 -4.27 4.81
C SER A 177 17.69 -3.89 4.62
N GLU A 178 18.51 -4.80 4.05
CA GLU A 178 19.91 -4.49 3.75
C GLU A 178 20.04 -3.45 2.63
N ALA A 179 19.23 -3.54 1.59
CA ALA A 179 19.26 -2.63 0.45
C ALA A 179 18.38 -1.39 0.66
N VAL A 180 17.20 -1.56 1.27
CA VAL A 180 16.18 -0.51 1.44
C VAL A 180 16.29 0.12 2.83
N LYS A 181 16.80 1.36 2.89
CA LYS A 181 17.02 2.10 4.13
C LYS A 181 15.93 3.12 4.47
N SER A 182 14.95 3.33 3.58
CA SER A 182 13.86 4.28 3.79
C SER A 182 12.65 3.91 2.94
N HIS A 183 11.48 4.48 3.27
CA HIS A 183 10.22 4.21 2.57
C HIS A 183 10.25 4.51 1.06
N SER A 184 11.03 5.46 0.61
CA SER A 184 11.15 5.84 -0.81
C SER A 184 12.22 5.07 -1.58
N ALA A 185 13.01 4.22 -0.92
CA ALA A 185 14.19 3.59 -1.52
C ALA A 185 13.89 2.27 -2.25
N TYR A 186 12.67 1.77 -2.24
CA TYR A 186 12.33 0.48 -2.87
C TYR A 186 12.57 0.47 -4.37
N TYR A 187 12.16 1.52 -5.06
CA TYR A 187 12.21 1.58 -6.53
C TYR A 187 13.64 1.43 -7.09
N GLU A 188 14.61 2.01 -6.40
CA GLU A 188 16.00 2.03 -6.85
C GLU A 188 16.81 0.81 -6.38
N ASN A 189 16.33 0.08 -5.36
CA ASN A 189 17.12 -0.93 -4.65
C ASN A 189 16.46 -2.32 -4.62
N VAL A 190 15.31 -2.51 -5.26
CA VAL A 190 14.63 -3.80 -5.32
C VAL A 190 14.54 -4.28 -6.75
N GLU A 191 15.13 -5.43 -7.02
CA GLU A 191 14.91 -6.18 -8.25
C GLU A 191 13.71 -7.11 -8.06
N LEU A 192 12.75 -7.02 -8.99
CA LEU A 192 11.57 -7.89 -8.95
C LEU A 192 11.97 -9.29 -9.41
N ILE A 193 11.56 -10.28 -8.65
CA ILE A 193 11.70 -11.67 -9.09
C ILE A 193 10.71 -11.89 -10.23
N SER A 194 11.20 -12.10 -11.43
CA SER A 194 10.37 -12.51 -12.54
C SER A 194 9.73 -13.85 -12.20
N ALA A 195 8.43 -13.98 -12.41
CA ALA A 195 7.77 -15.27 -12.45
C ALA A 195 8.36 -16.04 -13.62
N VAL A 196 9.51 -16.69 -13.41
CA VAL A 196 10.10 -17.59 -14.40
C VAL A 196 9.32 -18.88 -14.27
N SER A 197 8.53 -19.12 -15.28
CA SER A 197 8.08 -20.39 -15.77
C SER A 197 8.99 -21.56 -15.35
N GLY A 198 8.50 -22.38 -14.44
CA GLY A 198 8.91 -23.76 -14.34
C GLY A 198 8.12 -24.60 -15.34
#